data_eb9487ba5ea949680d0c08a36f05e89c
#
_entry.id   eb9487ba5ea949680d0c08a36f05e89c
#
_cell.length_a   1.000
_cell.length_b   1.000
_cell.length_c   1.000
_cell.angle_alpha   90.00
_cell.angle_beta   90.00
_cell.angle_gamma   90.00
#
_symmetry.space_group_name_H-M   'P 1'
#
loop_
_entity.id
_entity.type
_entity.pdbx_description
1 polymer ?
#
loop_
_entity_poly.entity_id
_entity_poly.type
_entity_poly.pdbx_seq_one_letter_code
_entity_poly.pdbx_strand_id
1 'polypeptide(L)'
;MNQHLNHQVTKTPRSTKRTYWFSLCILVPWCLGGGFSFAADSAPELYRKHCAECHGADRFGLMGPALLPENLSRLKKDAAAAMIRDSRPTVQMPAYKYLLKPEEIKALADYIYTPVSPMPQWGEPEIRASRIVHFAPGSLPDKPQFAADLMNLFIVVEGGDHHVTLLDGDKLEPIHRFPSRYALHGGPKFTPDGRYVFFASRDGWISKFDIWNLQVVAEIRAGINTRNVAVSGDGKYLAVANYLPHTLALFDADLKLVRTYAAATLDGKSSSRVSAVYDAAPRKSFVAALKDVPEAWEISYDPNIEPVAEGLVHDFQYKEGDFK
;
A
#
# COMPACT_ATOMS: atom_id res chain seq x y z
N MET A 1 -32.48 7.11 51.58
CA MET A 1 -33.34 8.33 51.68
C MET A 1 -34.02 8.49 50.37
N ASN A 2 -35.36 8.36 50.48
CA ASN A 2 -36.37 8.46 49.40
C ASN A 2 -36.48 9.86 48.81
N GLN A 3 -36.91 9.93 47.53
CA GLN A 3 -38.04 10.71 47.04
C GLN A 3 -38.04 10.66 45.50
N HIS A 4 -38.99 10.10 44.94
CA HIS A 4 -40.40 10.37 44.59
C HIS A 4 -40.56 10.97 43.18
N LEU A 5 -41.23 10.16 42.40
CA LEU A 5 -42.04 10.34 41.21
C LEU A 5 -42.81 11.70 41.12
N ASN A 6 -42.98 12.19 39.89
CA ASN A 6 -44.28 12.78 39.54
C ASN A 6 -44.64 12.58 38.06
N HIS A 7 -45.73 11.89 37.85
CA HIS A 7 -46.51 11.79 36.63
C HIS A 7 -47.36 13.06 36.46
N GLN A 8 -47.46 13.60 35.27
CA GLN A 8 -48.63 14.41 34.89
C GLN A 8 -49.20 13.95 33.54
N VAL A 9 -50.41 13.46 33.66
CA VAL A 9 -51.35 13.15 32.57
C VAL A 9 -52.14 14.43 32.28
N THR A 10 -52.23 14.86 31.03
CA THR A 10 -53.21 15.83 30.60
C THR A 10 -54.06 15.35 29.44
N LYS A 11 -55.31 15.52 29.66
CA LYS A 11 -56.50 15.01 28.99
C LYS A 11 -56.72 15.63 27.59
N THR A 12 -57.31 14.81 26.72
CA THR A 12 -58.03 15.13 25.48
C THR A 12 -59.26 15.99 25.74
N PRO A 13 -59.68 16.83 24.82
CA PRO A 13 -61.11 17.21 24.66
C PRO A 13 -61.72 16.66 23.37
N ARG A 14 -62.97 16.38 23.53
CA ARG A 14 -63.93 15.77 22.62
C ARG A 14 -64.46 16.71 21.55
N SER A 15 -64.63 16.14 20.35
CA SER A 15 -65.83 16.22 19.47
C SER A 15 -66.49 17.59 19.13
N THR A 16 -66.54 17.87 17.82
CA THR A 16 -67.78 18.34 17.18
C THR A 16 -67.85 17.78 15.75
N LYS A 17 -68.99 17.09 15.53
CA LYS A 17 -69.44 16.61 14.20
C LYS A 17 -69.86 17.84 13.37
N ARG A 18 -69.40 17.91 12.12
CA ARG A 18 -70.06 18.69 11.07
C ARG A 18 -70.04 17.86 9.77
N THR A 19 -71.23 17.46 9.41
CA THR A 19 -71.68 16.86 8.18
C THR A 19 -71.75 17.90 7.07
N TYR A 20 -71.09 17.67 5.93
CA TYR A 20 -71.51 18.30 4.66
C TYR A 20 -70.99 17.50 3.48
N TRP A 21 -71.95 16.98 2.75
CA TRP A 21 -72.20 16.91 1.33
C TRP A 21 -71.21 16.23 0.39
N PHE A 22 -71.73 15.21 -0.24
CA PHE A 22 -71.20 14.49 -1.40
C PHE A 22 -71.01 15.44 -2.58
N SER A 23 -69.82 15.45 -3.10
CA SER A 23 -69.54 15.77 -4.51
C SER A 23 -68.72 14.62 -5.09
N LEU A 24 -69.40 13.88 -5.95
CA LEU A 24 -68.88 12.77 -6.69
C LEU A 24 -67.99 13.33 -7.82
N CYS A 25 -66.71 13.48 -7.57
CA CYS A 25 -65.70 13.65 -8.64
C CYS A 25 -65.08 12.29 -8.92
N ILE A 26 -65.45 11.68 -10.02
CA ILE A 26 -64.79 10.53 -10.63
C ILE A 26 -63.45 11.01 -11.11
N LEU A 27 -62.40 10.85 -10.28
CA LEU A 27 -61.00 10.95 -10.72
C LEU A 27 -60.54 9.57 -11.10
N VAL A 28 -60.43 9.36 -12.39
CA VAL A 28 -59.72 8.22 -12.99
C VAL A 28 -58.29 8.24 -12.44
N PRO A 29 -57.82 7.20 -11.74
CA PRO A 29 -56.45 7.12 -11.40
C PRO A 29 -55.65 6.75 -12.69
N TRP A 30 -55.01 7.76 -13.26
CA TRP A 30 -53.98 7.54 -14.25
C TRP A 30 -52.79 6.94 -13.53
N CYS A 31 -52.80 5.62 -13.48
CA CYS A 31 -51.60 4.84 -13.07
C CYS A 31 -50.51 5.11 -14.09
N LEU A 32 -49.77 6.20 -13.91
CA LEU A 32 -48.43 6.30 -14.40
C LEU A 32 -47.61 5.28 -13.63
N GLY A 33 -47.52 4.09 -14.18
CA GLY A 33 -46.55 3.08 -13.81
C GLY A 33 -45.16 3.60 -14.12
N GLY A 34 -44.72 4.56 -13.32
CA GLY A 34 -43.32 4.93 -13.25
C GLY A 34 -42.56 3.74 -12.61
N GLY A 35 -42.18 2.78 -13.42
CA GLY A 35 -41.20 1.80 -12.98
C GLY A 35 -39.98 2.58 -12.55
N PHE A 36 -39.67 2.60 -11.26
CA PHE A 36 -38.36 3.00 -10.79
C PHE A 36 -37.38 2.00 -11.36
N SER A 37 -36.86 2.31 -12.54
CA SER A 37 -35.71 1.61 -13.10
C SER A 37 -34.55 2.02 -12.19
N PHE A 38 -34.23 1.19 -11.19
CA PHE A 38 -32.95 1.32 -10.51
C PHE A 38 -31.88 1.12 -11.60
N ALA A 39 -31.26 2.23 -11.99
CA ALA A 39 -30.10 2.15 -12.87
C ALA A 39 -29.10 1.21 -12.19
N ALA A 40 -28.59 0.22 -12.93
CA ALA A 40 -27.53 -0.64 -12.41
C ALA A 40 -26.34 0.25 -12.00
N ASP A 41 -25.72 -0.06 -10.87
CA ASP A 41 -24.54 0.66 -10.41
C ASP A 41 -23.48 0.67 -11.54
N SER A 42 -22.88 1.83 -11.79
CA SER A 42 -21.77 1.94 -12.72
C SER A 42 -20.53 1.20 -12.20
N ALA A 43 -19.62 0.80 -13.08
CA ALA A 43 -18.41 0.10 -12.66
C ALA A 43 -17.56 0.87 -11.61
N PRO A 44 -17.40 2.22 -11.68
CA PRO A 44 -16.79 3.00 -10.61
C PRO A 44 -17.55 2.95 -9.28
N GLU A 45 -18.89 2.89 -9.30
CA GLU A 45 -19.70 2.77 -8.08
C GLU A 45 -19.58 1.38 -7.47
N LEU A 46 -19.66 0.33 -8.29
CA LEU A 46 -19.40 -1.04 -7.86
C LEU A 46 -18.01 -1.18 -7.26
N TYR A 47 -17.00 -0.57 -7.89
CA TYR A 47 -15.64 -0.57 -7.38
C TYR A 47 -15.56 0.09 -6.01
N ARG A 48 -16.12 1.28 -5.86
CA ARG A 48 -16.12 2.03 -4.59
C ARG A 48 -16.79 1.25 -3.47
N LYS A 49 -17.88 0.55 -3.80
CA LYS A 49 -18.69 -0.21 -2.85
C LYS A 49 -18.05 -1.53 -2.41
N HIS A 50 -17.35 -2.22 -3.31
CA HIS A 50 -16.93 -3.60 -3.09
C HIS A 50 -15.41 -3.82 -3.12
N CYS A 51 -14.63 -2.91 -3.69
CA CYS A 51 -13.21 -3.12 -3.93
C CYS A 51 -12.32 -2.08 -3.23
N ALA A 52 -12.82 -0.84 -3.07
CA ALA A 52 -12.03 0.29 -2.61
C ALA A 52 -11.49 0.13 -1.19
N GLU A 53 -12.18 -0.58 -0.32
CA GLU A 53 -11.74 -0.84 1.06
C GLU A 53 -10.38 -1.56 1.08
N CYS A 54 -10.19 -2.52 0.18
CA CYS A 54 -8.95 -3.30 0.10
C CYS A 54 -7.95 -2.75 -0.92
N HIS A 55 -8.43 -2.19 -2.04
CA HIS A 55 -7.58 -1.78 -3.16
C HIS A 55 -7.35 -0.27 -3.27
N GLY A 56 -7.87 0.51 -2.31
CA GLY A 56 -7.81 1.97 -2.30
C GLY A 56 -8.87 2.60 -3.23
N ALA A 57 -9.40 3.77 -2.83
CA ALA A 57 -10.42 4.48 -3.61
C ALA A 57 -9.92 4.84 -5.00
N ASP A 58 -8.64 5.17 -5.14
CA ASP A 58 -7.97 5.57 -6.36
C ASP A 58 -7.31 4.38 -7.09
N ARG A 59 -7.54 3.16 -6.66
CA ARG A 59 -6.95 1.93 -7.18
C ARG A 59 -5.44 1.79 -7.00
N PHE A 60 -4.82 2.58 -6.09
CA PHE A 60 -3.37 2.55 -5.86
C PHE A 60 -2.89 1.45 -4.93
N GLY A 61 -3.80 0.63 -4.47
CA GLY A 61 -3.51 -0.40 -3.50
C GLY A 61 -3.62 0.11 -2.07
N LEU A 62 -3.92 -0.81 -1.19
CA LEU A 62 -3.95 -0.65 0.25
C LEU A 62 -3.63 -2.03 0.84
N MET A 63 -4.56 -2.68 1.48
CA MET A 63 -4.47 -4.09 1.90
C MET A 63 -4.31 -5.02 0.69
N GLY A 64 -5.04 -4.77 -0.39
CA GLY A 64 -4.89 -5.41 -1.69
C GLY A 64 -3.89 -4.68 -2.61
N PRO A 65 -3.42 -5.33 -3.67
CA PRO A 65 -2.51 -4.70 -4.63
C PRO A 65 -3.17 -3.54 -5.40
N ALA A 66 -2.33 -2.65 -5.96
CA ALA A 66 -2.80 -1.64 -6.89
C ALA A 66 -3.46 -2.28 -8.12
N LEU A 67 -4.60 -1.73 -8.52
CA LEU A 67 -5.39 -2.16 -9.69
C LEU A 67 -5.28 -1.12 -10.81
N LEU A 68 -4.08 -0.96 -11.32
CA LEU A 68 -3.74 -0.07 -12.42
C LEU A 68 -3.30 -0.90 -13.64
N PRO A 69 -3.52 -0.42 -14.86
CA PRO A 69 -3.12 -1.15 -16.09
C PRO A 69 -1.66 -1.62 -16.04
N GLU A 70 -0.75 -0.79 -15.56
CA GLU A 70 0.68 -1.08 -15.42
C GLU A 70 0.93 -2.24 -14.45
N ASN A 71 0.21 -2.28 -13.34
CA ASN A 71 0.29 -3.35 -12.35
C ASN A 71 -0.34 -4.65 -12.83
N LEU A 72 -1.36 -4.54 -13.69
CA LEU A 72 -2.13 -5.66 -14.23
C LEU A 72 -1.59 -6.19 -15.56
N SER A 73 -0.50 -5.63 -16.09
CA SER A 73 0.03 -5.94 -17.42
C SER A 73 0.27 -7.44 -17.69
N ARG A 74 0.49 -8.24 -16.65
CA ARG A 74 0.68 -9.70 -16.75
C ARG A 74 -0.59 -10.52 -16.53
N LEU A 75 -1.68 -9.90 -16.10
CA LEU A 75 -2.95 -10.54 -15.83
C LEU A 75 -3.91 -10.22 -16.98
N LYS A 76 -4.42 -11.23 -17.67
CA LYS A 76 -5.43 -11.03 -18.70
C LYS A 76 -6.78 -10.66 -18.08
N LYS A 77 -7.59 -9.86 -18.76
CA LYS A 77 -8.90 -9.40 -18.25
C LYS A 77 -9.83 -10.55 -17.86
N ASP A 78 -9.88 -11.62 -18.65
CA ASP A 78 -10.70 -12.79 -18.33
C ASP A 78 -10.23 -13.49 -17.04
N ALA A 79 -8.92 -13.57 -16.83
CA ALA A 79 -8.36 -14.10 -15.59
C ALA A 79 -8.64 -13.18 -14.40
N ALA A 80 -8.65 -11.86 -14.60
CA ALA A 80 -9.07 -10.90 -13.57
C ALA A 80 -10.56 -11.06 -13.24
N ALA A 81 -11.42 -11.20 -14.25
CA ALA A 81 -12.85 -11.47 -14.04
C ALA A 81 -13.09 -12.77 -13.27
N ALA A 82 -12.38 -13.84 -13.65
CA ALA A 82 -12.43 -15.12 -12.92
C ALA A 82 -11.97 -14.96 -11.46
N MET A 83 -10.94 -14.18 -11.22
CA MET A 83 -10.42 -13.91 -9.88
C MET A 83 -11.40 -13.10 -9.02
N ILE A 84 -12.09 -12.12 -9.60
CA ILE A 84 -13.15 -11.36 -8.93
C ILE A 84 -14.33 -12.32 -8.62
N ARG A 85 -14.72 -13.16 -9.58
CA ARG A 85 -15.83 -14.08 -9.43
C ARG A 85 -15.60 -15.12 -8.33
N ASP A 86 -14.45 -15.79 -8.37
CA ASP A 86 -14.22 -17.04 -7.62
C ASP A 86 -13.32 -16.86 -6.38
N SER A 87 -12.73 -15.70 -6.19
CA SER A 87 -11.76 -15.44 -5.12
C SER A 87 -10.36 -16.04 -5.38
N ARG A 88 -9.44 -15.68 -4.49
CA ARG A 88 -8.19 -16.39 -4.22
C ARG A 88 -8.17 -16.80 -2.76
N PRO A 89 -8.45 -18.06 -2.43
CA PRO A 89 -8.64 -18.52 -1.05
C PRO A 89 -7.45 -18.24 -0.12
N THR A 90 -6.23 -18.13 -0.67
CA THR A 90 -5.00 -17.87 0.09
C THR A 90 -4.74 -16.39 0.38
N VAL A 91 -5.60 -15.47 -0.07
CA VAL A 91 -5.35 -14.02 -0.01
C VAL A 91 -6.63 -13.24 0.30
N GLN A 92 -7.28 -13.43 1.36
CA GLN A 92 -8.37 -12.58 1.92
C GLN A 92 -9.35 -11.89 0.91
N MET A 93 -9.19 -12.09 -0.41
CA MET A 93 -10.09 -11.53 -1.42
C MET A 93 -11.37 -12.38 -1.48
N PRO A 94 -12.56 -11.82 -1.22
CA PRO A 94 -13.81 -12.59 -1.23
C PRO A 94 -14.24 -12.99 -2.65
N ALA A 95 -15.09 -14.02 -2.75
CA ALA A 95 -15.72 -14.42 -4.00
C ALA A 95 -16.98 -13.60 -4.25
N TYR A 96 -16.96 -12.79 -5.30
CA TYR A 96 -18.08 -11.88 -5.58
C TYR A 96 -19.24 -12.50 -6.38
N LYS A 97 -19.13 -13.74 -6.85
CA LYS A 97 -20.21 -14.45 -7.58
C LYS A 97 -21.52 -14.59 -6.79
N TYR A 98 -21.47 -14.45 -5.47
CA TYR A 98 -22.64 -14.49 -4.61
C TYR A 98 -23.28 -13.12 -4.36
N LEU A 99 -22.61 -12.05 -4.77
CA LEU A 99 -23.00 -10.65 -4.52
C LEU A 99 -23.23 -9.86 -5.81
N LEU A 100 -22.52 -10.21 -6.88
CA LEU A 100 -22.51 -9.49 -8.14
C LEU A 100 -22.94 -10.41 -9.29
N LYS A 101 -23.62 -9.79 -10.26
CA LYS A 101 -24.01 -10.46 -11.50
C LYS A 101 -22.80 -10.62 -12.43
N PRO A 102 -22.82 -11.57 -13.38
CA PRO A 102 -21.72 -11.79 -14.31
C PRO A 102 -21.34 -10.53 -15.11
N GLU A 103 -22.33 -9.73 -15.53
CA GLU A 103 -22.13 -8.47 -16.24
C GLU A 103 -21.46 -7.39 -15.37
N GLU A 104 -21.76 -7.33 -14.07
CA GLU A 104 -21.15 -6.42 -13.11
C GLU A 104 -19.68 -6.81 -12.85
N ILE A 105 -19.42 -8.11 -12.72
CA ILE A 105 -18.04 -8.64 -12.60
C ILE A 105 -17.22 -8.30 -13.85
N LYS A 106 -17.82 -8.47 -15.03
CA LYS A 106 -17.16 -8.10 -16.29
C LYS A 106 -16.88 -6.60 -16.33
N ALA A 107 -17.85 -5.76 -15.99
CA ALA A 107 -17.69 -4.32 -15.94
C ALA A 107 -16.58 -3.87 -14.97
N LEU A 108 -16.50 -4.50 -13.79
CA LEU A 108 -15.40 -4.28 -12.85
C LEU A 108 -14.05 -4.70 -13.43
N ALA A 109 -13.98 -5.87 -14.07
CA ALA A 109 -12.76 -6.32 -14.71
C ALA A 109 -12.32 -5.38 -15.84
N ASP A 110 -13.26 -4.83 -16.64
CA ASP A 110 -12.93 -3.83 -17.63
C ASP A 110 -12.47 -2.51 -17.00
N TYR A 111 -13.12 -2.08 -15.92
CA TYR A 111 -12.83 -0.82 -15.24
C TYR A 111 -11.42 -0.77 -14.65
N ILE A 112 -10.93 -1.84 -14.02
CA ILE A 112 -9.59 -1.84 -13.42
C ILE A 112 -8.46 -1.77 -14.45
N TYR A 113 -8.75 -2.00 -15.74
CA TYR A 113 -7.80 -1.81 -16.84
C TYR A 113 -7.93 -0.44 -17.52
N THR A 114 -8.84 0.43 -17.07
CA THR A 114 -8.86 1.81 -17.58
C THR A 114 -7.75 2.63 -16.90
N PRO A 115 -7.05 3.51 -17.63
CA PRO A 115 -6.11 4.45 -17.01
C PRO A 115 -6.80 5.33 -15.95
N VAL A 116 -6.08 5.68 -14.91
CA VAL A 116 -6.51 6.73 -13.97
C VAL A 116 -6.15 8.09 -14.58
N SER A 117 -7.11 9.00 -14.63
CA SER A 117 -6.89 10.33 -15.16
C SER A 117 -7.58 11.38 -14.27
N PRO A 118 -6.85 12.41 -13.82
CA PRO A 118 -5.40 12.53 -13.93
C PRO A 118 -4.68 11.48 -13.06
N MET A 119 -3.50 11.02 -13.52
CA MET A 119 -2.66 10.17 -12.68
C MET A 119 -2.12 11.05 -11.54
N PRO A 120 -2.26 10.65 -10.27
CA PRO A 120 -1.74 11.44 -9.16
C PRO A 120 -0.23 11.51 -9.22
N GLN A 121 0.26 12.68 -8.90
CA GLN A 121 1.68 12.89 -8.73
C GLN A 121 2.11 12.37 -7.36
N TRP A 122 3.26 11.73 -7.33
CA TRP A 122 3.92 11.29 -6.11
C TRP A 122 5.42 11.56 -6.26
N GLY A 123 5.79 12.81 -6.03
CA GLY A 123 7.15 13.31 -6.12
C GLY A 123 7.75 13.57 -4.73
N GLU A 124 8.88 14.27 -4.70
CA GLU A 124 9.55 14.60 -3.43
C GLU A 124 8.67 15.38 -2.44
N PRO A 125 7.81 16.34 -2.87
CA PRO A 125 6.92 17.04 -1.93
C PRO A 125 5.97 16.08 -1.19
N GLU A 126 5.32 15.17 -1.91
CA GLU A 126 4.39 14.21 -1.34
C GLU A 126 5.10 13.20 -0.44
N ILE A 127 6.28 12.73 -0.87
CA ILE A 127 7.14 11.85 -0.06
C ILE A 127 7.48 12.53 1.26
N ARG A 128 8.03 13.76 1.21
CA ARG A 128 8.42 14.53 2.42
C ARG A 128 7.23 14.78 3.35
N ALA A 129 6.07 15.15 2.78
CA ALA A 129 4.85 15.42 3.54
C ALA A 129 4.27 14.17 4.22
N SER A 130 4.55 12.97 3.71
CA SER A 130 4.05 11.71 4.26
C SER A 130 4.83 11.21 5.49
N ARG A 131 5.97 11.84 5.82
CA ARG A 131 6.85 11.36 6.88
C ARG A 131 6.21 11.52 8.27
N ILE A 132 6.17 10.43 9.00
CA ILE A 132 5.66 10.34 10.38
C ILE A 132 6.85 10.00 11.29
N VAL A 133 7.01 10.73 12.37
CA VAL A 133 8.01 10.45 13.42
C VAL A 133 7.25 10.14 14.69
N HIS A 134 7.31 8.89 15.13
CA HIS A 134 6.68 8.44 16.36
C HIS A 134 7.58 8.70 17.56
N PHE A 135 8.89 8.51 17.38
CA PHE A 135 9.92 8.77 18.38
C PHE A 135 11.09 9.53 17.76
N ALA A 136 11.50 10.61 18.39
CA ALA A 136 12.66 11.37 17.93
C ALA A 136 13.94 10.51 17.97
N PRO A 137 14.88 10.66 17.02
CA PRO A 137 16.14 9.95 17.09
C PRO A 137 16.85 10.16 18.42
N GLY A 138 17.30 9.06 19.04
CA GLY A 138 17.99 9.08 20.34
C GLY A 138 17.09 9.28 21.56
N SER A 139 15.77 9.36 21.42
CA SER A 139 14.85 9.53 22.56
C SER A 139 14.52 8.22 23.30
N LEU A 140 14.77 7.08 22.67
CA LEU A 140 14.54 5.76 23.26
C LEU A 140 15.82 5.21 23.92
N PRO A 141 15.68 4.31 24.91
CA PRO A 141 16.82 3.66 25.57
C PRO A 141 17.82 3.04 24.59
N ASP A 142 19.10 3.13 24.95
CA ASP A 142 20.20 2.60 24.15
C ASP A 142 20.60 1.17 24.60
N LYS A 143 19.60 0.36 24.91
CA LYS A 143 19.76 -1.05 25.28
C LYS A 143 18.44 -1.81 25.05
N PRO A 144 18.48 -3.10 24.78
CA PRO A 144 17.28 -3.92 24.63
C PRO A 144 16.40 -3.86 25.89
N GLN A 145 15.08 -3.79 25.67
CA GLN A 145 14.06 -3.78 26.73
C GLN A 145 13.48 -5.18 27.00
N PHE A 146 14.12 -6.21 26.47
CA PHE A 146 13.78 -7.63 26.64
C PHE A 146 15.06 -8.44 26.83
N ALA A 147 14.92 -9.71 27.23
CA ALA A 147 16.02 -10.63 27.41
C ALA A 147 15.90 -11.80 26.41
N ALA A 148 16.75 -11.78 25.40
CA ALA A 148 16.92 -12.86 24.42
C ALA A 148 18.32 -12.73 23.79
N ASP A 149 18.79 -13.78 23.12
CA ASP A 149 19.98 -13.68 22.29
C ASP A 149 19.66 -12.83 21.03
N LEU A 150 20.29 -11.65 20.95
CA LEU A 150 20.08 -10.72 19.84
C LEU A 150 20.52 -11.28 18.48
N MET A 151 21.40 -12.29 18.48
CA MET A 151 21.86 -12.97 17.26
C MET A 151 20.91 -14.09 16.83
N ASN A 152 19.94 -14.47 17.67
CA ASN A 152 18.97 -15.51 17.39
C ASN A 152 17.52 -14.99 17.51
N LEU A 153 17.23 -13.86 16.84
CA LEU A 153 15.89 -13.30 16.74
C LEU A 153 15.30 -13.57 15.37
N PHE A 154 14.02 -13.87 15.30
CA PHE A 154 13.26 -14.00 14.07
C PHE A 154 12.25 -12.89 13.91
N ILE A 155 12.20 -12.29 12.72
CA ILE A 155 11.10 -11.42 12.28
C ILE A 155 10.13 -12.26 11.46
N VAL A 156 8.94 -12.48 11.99
CA VAL A 156 7.85 -13.20 11.32
C VAL A 156 6.87 -12.20 10.75
N VAL A 157 6.77 -12.15 9.41
CA VAL A 157 5.80 -11.29 8.72
C VAL A 157 4.51 -12.08 8.52
N GLU A 158 3.46 -11.66 9.21
CA GLU A 158 2.14 -12.28 9.18
C GLU A 158 1.28 -11.61 8.10
N GLY A 159 1.45 -12.08 6.85
CA GLY A 159 0.76 -11.49 5.70
C GLY A 159 -0.76 -11.66 5.69
N GLY A 160 -1.30 -12.54 6.54
CA GLY A 160 -2.73 -12.82 6.60
C GLY A 160 -3.53 -11.79 7.38
N ASP A 161 -2.97 -11.19 8.40
CA ASP A 161 -3.64 -10.20 9.26
C ASP A 161 -2.84 -8.90 9.45
N HIS A 162 -1.76 -8.74 8.67
CA HIS A 162 -0.94 -7.54 8.63
C HIS A 162 -0.27 -7.20 9.96
N HIS A 163 0.38 -8.20 10.57
CA HIS A 163 1.20 -8.04 11.75
C HIS A 163 2.64 -8.48 11.48
N VAL A 164 3.50 -8.10 12.40
CA VAL A 164 4.86 -8.60 12.51
C VAL A 164 5.08 -9.09 13.92
N THR A 165 5.66 -10.29 14.05
CA THR A 165 6.07 -10.83 15.35
C THR A 165 7.60 -10.92 15.40
N LEU A 166 8.17 -10.36 16.47
CA LEU A 166 9.54 -10.63 16.89
C LEU A 166 9.53 -11.87 17.78
N LEU A 167 10.31 -12.88 17.41
CA LEU A 167 10.36 -14.18 18.08
C LEU A 167 11.76 -14.40 18.69
N ASP A 168 11.79 -14.91 19.92
CA ASP A 168 13.00 -15.48 20.53
C ASP A 168 13.34 -16.80 19.85
N GLY A 169 14.47 -16.89 19.17
CA GLY A 169 14.85 -18.06 18.40
C GLY A 169 15.30 -19.25 19.25
N ASP A 170 15.70 -19.02 20.51
CA ASP A 170 16.09 -20.10 21.42
C ASP A 170 14.86 -20.79 22.02
N LYS A 171 13.84 -19.99 22.36
CA LYS A 171 12.62 -20.49 23.01
C LYS A 171 11.49 -20.76 22.05
N LEU A 172 11.54 -20.18 20.85
CA LEU A 172 10.47 -20.15 19.86
C LEU A 172 9.19 -19.49 20.40
N GLU A 173 9.35 -18.47 21.26
CA GLU A 173 8.27 -17.74 21.89
C GLU A 173 8.21 -16.31 21.35
N PRO A 174 7.02 -15.71 21.20
CA PRO A 174 6.90 -14.33 20.76
C PRO A 174 7.37 -13.37 21.87
N ILE A 175 8.28 -12.45 21.50
CA ILE A 175 8.71 -11.34 22.36
C ILE A 175 7.74 -10.18 22.21
N HIS A 176 7.37 -9.85 20.97
CA HIS A 176 6.51 -8.71 20.66
C HIS A 176 5.77 -8.94 19.36
N ARG A 177 4.52 -8.52 19.30
CA ARG A 177 3.69 -8.55 18.10
C ARG A 177 3.03 -7.19 17.89
N PHE A 178 3.12 -6.64 16.69
CA PHE A 178 2.61 -5.32 16.39
C PHE A 178 1.95 -5.27 14.99
N PRO A 179 0.95 -4.38 14.78
CA PRO A 179 0.35 -4.19 13.47
C PRO A 179 1.36 -3.56 12.51
N SER A 180 1.41 -4.08 11.30
CA SER A 180 2.26 -3.56 10.22
C SER A 180 1.43 -2.79 9.19
N ARG A 181 2.12 -2.09 8.29
CA ARG A 181 1.51 -1.65 7.04
C ARG A 181 1.10 -2.85 6.20
N TYR A 182 0.19 -2.63 5.26
CA TYR A 182 -0.41 -3.70 4.47
C TYR A 182 0.58 -4.33 3.48
N ALA A 183 0.40 -5.61 3.21
CA ALA A 183 1.09 -6.35 2.17
C ALA A 183 2.62 -6.10 2.14
N LEU A 184 3.28 -6.31 3.28
CA LEU A 184 4.75 -6.21 3.37
C LEU A 184 5.41 -7.07 2.29
N HIS A 185 6.41 -6.52 1.62
CA HIS A 185 7.06 -7.14 0.48
C HIS A 185 8.55 -6.84 0.43
N GLY A 186 9.32 -7.75 -0.16
CA GLY A 186 10.76 -7.60 -0.34
C GLY A 186 11.62 -8.05 0.86
N GLY A 187 10.99 -8.53 1.92
CA GLY A 187 11.61 -8.98 3.14
C GLY A 187 12.14 -7.83 4.02
N PRO A 188 12.28 -8.05 5.33
CA PRO A 188 12.87 -7.10 6.25
C PRO A 188 14.34 -6.81 5.90
N LYS A 189 14.78 -5.57 6.15
CA LYS A 189 16.18 -5.16 5.97
C LYS A 189 16.70 -4.54 7.25
N PHE A 190 17.79 -5.07 7.75
CA PHE A 190 18.38 -4.69 9.02
C PHE A 190 19.52 -3.68 8.84
N THR A 191 19.70 -2.82 9.83
CA THR A 191 20.96 -2.08 9.96
C THR A 191 22.09 -3.01 10.33
N PRO A 192 23.37 -2.69 10.00
CA PRO A 192 24.50 -3.56 10.29
C PRO A 192 24.69 -3.92 11.77
N ASP A 193 24.24 -3.04 12.68
CA ASP A 193 24.25 -3.26 14.12
C ASP A 193 23.10 -4.14 14.64
N GLY A 194 22.17 -4.52 13.76
CA GLY A 194 21.01 -5.34 14.08
C GLY A 194 19.93 -4.63 14.93
N ARG A 195 20.09 -3.33 15.24
CA ARG A 195 19.13 -2.60 16.07
C ARG A 195 17.84 -2.25 15.35
N TYR A 196 17.96 -1.73 14.13
CA TYR A 196 16.79 -1.31 13.36
C TYR A 196 16.49 -2.27 12.22
N VAL A 197 15.19 -2.44 11.96
CA VAL A 197 14.72 -3.17 10.79
C VAL A 197 13.73 -2.28 10.00
N PHE A 198 13.84 -2.34 8.67
CA PHE A 198 12.99 -1.64 7.75
C PHE A 198 12.07 -2.63 7.04
N PHE A 199 10.79 -2.25 6.99
CA PHE A 199 9.76 -2.98 6.25
C PHE A 199 9.26 -2.12 5.11
N ALA A 200 9.11 -2.71 3.93
CA ALA A 200 8.47 -2.08 2.79
C ALA A 200 7.10 -2.72 2.55
N SER A 201 6.08 -1.90 2.34
CA SER A 201 4.75 -2.32 1.96
C SER A 201 4.46 -2.03 0.50
N ARG A 202 3.56 -2.80 -0.11
CA ARG A 202 3.24 -2.63 -1.53
C ARG A 202 2.54 -1.31 -1.85
N ASP A 203 1.86 -0.71 -0.90
CA ASP A 203 1.22 0.61 -1.02
C ASP A 203 2.20 1.78 -0.81
N GLY A 204 3.49 1.49 -0.79
CA GLY A 204 4.56 2.48 -0.82
C GLY A 204 5.13 2.88 0.54
N TRP A 205 4.60 2.40 1.64
CA TRP A 205 5.09 2.76 2.97
C TRP A 205 6.36 2.01 3.34
N ILE A 206 7.27 2.72 3.98
CA ILE A 206 8.46 2.19 4.65
C ILE A 206 8.30 2.48 6.14
N SER A 207 8.39 1.43 6.96
CA SER A 207 8.37 1.53 8.42
C SER A 207 9.75 1.18 8.98
N LYS A 208 10.28 2.03 9.86
CA LYS A 208 11.51 1.79 10.64
C LYS A 208 11.11 1.31 12.04
N PHE A 209 11.54 0.13 12.42
CA PHE A 209 11.25 -0.47 13.73
C PHE A 209 12.54 -0.60 14.52
N ASP A 210 12.53 -0.11 15.77
CA ASP A 210 13.61 -0.30 16.74
C ASP A 210 13.39 -1.61 17.49
N ILE A 211 14.17 -2.62 17.15
CA ILE A 211 14.09 -3.96 17.75
C ILE A 211 14.37 -3.89 19.25
N TRP A 212 15.33 -3.08 19.68
CA TRP A 212 15.69 -2.99 21.10
C TRP A 212 14.57 -2.44 21.97
N ASN A 213 13.79 -1.51 21.41
CA ASN A 213 12.72 -0.85 22.14
C ASN A 213 11.31 -1.34 21.76
N LEU A 214 11.20 -2.28 20.80
CA LEU A 214 9.94 -2.87 20.36
C LEU A 214 8.95 -1.80 19.82
N GLN A 215 9.46 -0.80 19.09
CA GLN A 215 8.68 0.34 18.63
C GLN A 215 8.87 0.64 17.14
N VAL A 216 7.79 0.95 16.44
CA VAL A 216 7.88 1.63 15.15
C VAL A 216 8.27 3.08 15.45
N VAL A 217 9.46 3.51 14.99
CA VAL A 217 10.01 4.83 15.33
C VAL A 217 9.74 5.89 14.28
N ALA A 218 9.68 5.51 13.03
CA ALA A 218 9.35 6.43 11.94
C ALA A 218 8.76 5.68 10.74
N GLU A 219 8.00 6.39 9.92
CA GLU A 219 7.43 5.89 8.68
C GLU A 219 7.46 6.96 7.59
N ILE A 220 7.52 6.53 6.34
CA ILE A 220 7.40 7.41 5.17
C ILE A 220 6.78 6.66 4.01
N ARG A 221 6.01 7.34 3.17
CA ARG A 221 5.49 6.75 1.94
C ARG A 221 6.38 7.13 0.76
N ALA A 222 7.24 6.20 0.34
CA ALA A 222 8.25 6.41 -0.68
C ALA A 222 7.70 6.41 -2.12
N GLY A 223 6.49 5.93 -2.30
CA GLY A 223 5.84 5.81 -3.60
C GLY A 223 4.39 5.38 -3.48
N ILE A 224 3.77 5.07 -4.60
CA ILE A 224 2.40 4.51 -4.66
C ILE A 224 2.45 2.98 -4.66
N ASN A 225 3.50 2.41 -5.28
CA ASN A 225 3.74 0.98 -5.30
C ASN A 225 5.24 0.71 -5.17
N THR A 226 5.64 0.24 -4.01
CA THR A 226 7.03 -0.10 -3.68
C THR A 226 7.25 -1.61 -3.79
N ARG A 227 8.45 -2.02 -4.21
CA ARG A 227 8.77 -3.45 -4.43
C ARG A 227 9.85 -3.96 -3.52
N ASN A 228 10.87 -3.16 -3.26
CA ASN A 228 12.04 -3.62 -2.53
C ASN A 228 12.73 -2.43 -1.84
N VAL A 229 13.50 -2.73 -0.83
CA VAL A 229 14.28 -1.78 -0.07
C VAL A 229 15.65 -2.39 0.24
N ALA A 230 16.68 -1.56 0.31
CA ALA A 230 18.02 -1.96 0.74
C ALA A 230 18.58 -0.93 1.73
N VAL A 231 19.27 -1.41 2.75
CA VAL A 231 20.05 -0.61 3.70
C VAL A 231 21.51 -0.63 3.25
N SER A 232 22.18 0.51 3.27
CA SER A 232 23.63 0.59 2.97
C SER A 232 24.47 -0.18 3.99
N GLY A 233 25.62 -0.68 3.55
CA GLY A 233 26.53 -1.45 4.42
C GLY A 233 27.07 -0.66 5.62
N ASP A 234 27.00 0.67 5.59
CA ASP A 234 27.35 1.54 6.73
C ASP A 234 26.12 1.93 7.57
N GLY A 235 24.93 1.47 7.19
CA GLY A 235 23.68 1.73 7.89
C GLY A 235 23.12 3.14 7.79
N LYS A 236 23.74 4.02 6.98
CA LYS A 236 23.36 5.45 6.92
C LYS A 236 22.29 5.78 5.90
N TYR A 237 22.12 4.93 4.90
CA TYR A 237 21.20 5.17 3.79
C TYR A 237 20.26 4.01 3.56
N LEU A 238 19.11 4.34 2.99
CA LEU A 238 18.09 3.42 2.57
C LEU A 238 17.69 3.73 1.12
N ALA A 239 17.81 2.76 0.23
CA ALA A 239 17.34 2.87 -1.14
C ALA A 239 16.03 2.10 -1.32
N VAL A 240 15.04 2.72 -1.96
CA VAL A 240 13.69 2.18 -2.13
C VAL A 240 13.34 2.10 -3.61
N ALA A 241 13.05 0.89 -4.07
CA ALA A 241 12.69 0.59 -5.46
C ALA A 241 11.18 0.70 -5.66
N ASN A 242 10.72 1.61 -6.51
CA ASN A 242 9.31 1.84 -6.79
C ASN A 242 8.90 1.31 -8.17
N TYR A 243 7.70 0.72 -8.22
CA TYR A 243 7.00 0.42 -9.46
C TYR A 243 6.18 1.60 -9.94
N LEU A 244 5.67 2.40 -9.00
CA LEU A 244 4.91 3.59 -9.28
C LEU A 244 5.16 4.64 -8.19
N PRO A 245 5.60 5.86 -8.53
CA PRO A 245 6.15 6.21 -9.85
C PRO A 245 7.40 5.37 -10.19
N HIS A 246 7.85 5.42 -11.44
CA HIS A 246 9.08 4.76 -11.88
C HIS A 246 10.29 5.51 -11.29
N THR A 247 10.63 5.21 -10.05
CA THR A 247 11.70 5.90 -9.32
C THR A 247 12.47 4.95 -8.41
N LEU A 248 13.71 5.33 -8.15
CA LEU A 248 14.47 4.91 -6.99
C LEU A 248 14.55 6.08 -6.03
N ALA A 249 14.10 5.91 -4.79
CA ALA A 249 14.16 6.95 -3.76
C ALA A 249 15.24 6.62 -2.74
N LEU A 250 16.08 7.61 -2.41
CA LEU A 250 17.16 7.50 -1.43
C LEU A 250 16.80 8.28 -0.17
N PHE A 251 16.91 7.64 0.96
CA PHE A 251 16.66 8.22 2.29
C PHE A 251 17.90 8.10 3.16
N ASP A 252 18.00 8.96 4.18
CA ASP A 252 18.89 8.69 5.30
C ASP A 252 18.31 7.63 6.26
N ALA A 253 19.10 7.20 7.23
CA ALA A 253 18.70 6.20 8.21
C ALA A 253 17.50 6.61 9.08
N ASP A 254 17.14 7.90 9.11
CA ASP A 254 15.98 8.43 9.83
C ASP A 254 14.76 8.65 8.93
N LEU A 255 14.79 8.06 7.74
CA LEU A 255 13.73 8.19 6.73
C LEU A 255 13.49 9.64 6.29
N LYS A 256 14.54 10.49 6.27
CA LYS A 256 14.46 11.76 5.58
C LYS A 256 14.86 11.56 4.12
N LEU A 257 14.04 12.05 3.20
CA LEU A 257 14.32 11.93 1.78
C LEU A 257 15.58 12.73 1.43
N VAL A 258 16.57 12.06 0.87
CA VAL A 258 17.79 12.66 0.31
C VAL A 258 17.50 13.12 -1.12
N ARG A 259 17.10 12.20 -2.00
CA ARG A 259 16.70 12.51 -3.38
C ARG A 259 15.91 11.37 -4.02
N THR A 260 15.31 11.65 -5.16
CA THR A 260 14.70 10.64 -6.04
C THR A 260 15.43 10.60 -7.38
N TYR A 261 15.52 9.41 -7.95
CA TYR A 261 16.05 9.18 -9.30
C TYR A 261 14.88 8.70 -10.17
N ALA A 262 14.61 9.40 -11.26
CA ALA A 262 13.67 8.94 -12.26
C ALA A 262 14.25 7.73 -12.99
N ALA A 263 13.59 6.59 -12.87
CA ALA A 263 14.04 5.35 -13.48
C ALA A 263 13.69 5.33 -14.97
N ALA A 264 14.67 5.63 -15.79
CA ALA A 264 14.56 5.69 -17.24
C ALA A 264 15.84 5.12 -17.88
N THR A 265 15.76 4.77 -19.17
CA THR A 265 16.94 4.43 -19.96
C THR A 265 17.94 5.58 -19.99
N LEU A 266 19.23 5.27 -20.22
CA LEU A 266 20.28 6.26 -20.27
C LEU A 266 20.00 7.39 -21.28
N ASP A 267 19.32 7.09 -22.38
CA ASP A 267 18.89 8.06 -23.39
C ASP A 267 17.58 8.80 -23.04
N GLY A 268 16.98 8.47 -21.89
CA GLY A 268 15.75 9.08 -21.38
C GLY A 268 14.46 8.74 -22.14
N LYS A 269 14.51 7.87 -23.17
CA LYS A 269 13.35 7.61 -24.02
C LYS A 269 12.32 6.65 -23.41
N SER A 270 12.74 5.80 -22.49
CA SER A 270 11.86 4.81 -21.87
C SER A 270 11.99 4.85 -20.36
N SER A 271 10.88 4.95 -19.65
CA SER A 271 10.87 4.79 -18.19
C SER A 271 10.70 3.33 -17.81
N SER A 272 11.17 2.96 -16.63
CA SER A 272 11.09 1.60 -16.13
C SER A 272 10.70 1.54 -14.66
N ARG A 273 9.93 0.54 -14.31
CA ARG A 273 9.75 0.13 -12.91
C ARG A 273 11.10 -0.34 -12.36
N VAL A 274 11.35 -0.08 -11.08
CA VAL A 274 12.54 -0.63 -10.40
C VAL A 274 12.12 -1.90 -9.64
N SER A 275 12.60 -3.05 -10.09
CA SER A 275 12.13 -4.35 -9.55
C SER A 275 12.81 -4.77 -8.27
N ALA A 276 14.07 -4.37 -8.09
CA ALA A 276 14.87 -4.72 -6.95
C ALA A 276 15.97 -3.68 -6.71
N VAL A 277 16.39 -3.56 -5.47
CA VAL A 277 17.58 -2.82 -5.07
C VAL A 277 18.29 -3.61 -3.97
N TYR A 278 19.60 -3.68 -4.07
CA TYR A 278 20.46 -4.38 -3.11
C TYR A 278 21.68 -3.54 -2.77
N ASP A 279 22.20 -3.73 -1.57
CA ASP A 279 23.48 -3.15 -1.17
C ASP A 279 24.64 -3.95 -1.76
N ALA A 280 25.62 -3.23 -2.27
CA ALA A 280 26.92 -3.72 -2.70
C ALA A 280 28.00 -3.13 -1.78
N ALA A 281 28.00 -3.53 -0.50
CA ALA A 281 28.81 -2.96 0.57
C ALA A 281 30.31 -2.82 0.21
N PRO A 282 30.99 -3.80 -0.44
CA PRO A 282 32.39 -3.65 -0.82
C PRO A 282 32.65 -2.50 -1.79
N ARG A 283 31.63 -2.11 -2.57
CA ARG A 283 31.69 -0.99 -3.52
C ARG A 283 31.06 0.29 -2.96
N LYS A 284 30.51 0.23 -1.75
CA LYS A 284 29.74 1.34 -1.11
C LYS A 284 28.68 1.91 -2.05
N SER A 285 27.91 1.04 -2.65
CA SER A 285 26.90 1.39 -3.64
C SER A 285 25.63 0.54 -3.49
N PHE A 286 24.53 1.05 -4.03
CA PHE A 286 23.32 0.27 -4.27
C PHE A 286 23.28 -0.19 -5.73
N VAL A 287 22.84 -1.42 -5.97
CA VAL A 287 22.57 -1.94 -7.31
C VAL A 287 21.05 -2.08 -7.46
N ALA A 288 20.50 -1.45 -8.47
CA ALA A 288 19.06 -1.45 -8.76
C ALA A 288 18.79 -2.07 -10.14
N ALA A 289 17.85 -3.01 -10.20
CA ALA A 289 17.44 -3.64 -11.45
C ALA A 289 16.20 -2.97 -12.04
N LEU A 290 16.31 -2.48 -13.26
CA LEU A 290 15.20 -1.95 -14.03
C LEU A 290 14.41 -3.09 -14.65
N LYS A 291 13.07 -3.04 -14.55
CA LYS A 291 12.23 -4.18 -14.91
C LYS A 291 11.86 -4.25 -16.38
N ASP A 292 11.65 -3.09 -16.97
CA ASP A 292 11.02 -2.95 -18.28
C ASP A 292 12.04 -2.67 -19.39
N VAL A 293 13.28 -2.46 -19.00
CA VAL A 293 14.44 -2.24 -19.89
C VAL A 293 15.61 -3.12 -19.41
N PRO A 294 16.55 -3.50 -20.30
CA PRO A 294 17.66 -4.40 -19.96
C PRO A 294 18.81 -3.64 -19.29
N GLU A 295 18.52 -2.87 -18.25
CA GLU A 295 19.49 -2.05 -17.53
C GLU A 295 19.49 -2.33 -16.04
N ALA A 296 20.65 -2.24 -15.41
CA ALA A 296 20.81 -2.13 -13.97
C ALA A 296 21.64 -0.90 -13.66
N TRP A 297 21.30 -0.27 -12.53
CA TRP A 297 22.00 0.90 -12.04
C TRP A 297 22.86 0.55 -10.85
N GLU A 298 24.06 1.15 -10.79
CA GLU A 298 24.88 1.18 -9.59
C GLU A 298 24.99 2.62 -9.11
N ILE A 299 24.56 2.89 -7.87
CA ILE A 299 24.49 4.22 -7.28
C ILE A 299 25.36 4.24 -6.03
N SER A 300 26.48 4.99 -6.07
CA SER A 300 27.35 5.14 -4.91
C SER A 300 26.69 5.95 -3.81
N TYR A 301 26.89 5.52 -2.57
CA TYR A 301 26.58 6.31 -1.37
C TYR A 301 27.86 6.80 -0.65
N ASP A 302 29.04 6.59 -1.23
CA ASP A 302 30.28 7.18 -0.73
C ASP A 302 30.49 8.57 -1.37
N PRO A 303 30.49 9.65 -0.58
CA PRO A 303 30.67 11.01 -1.10
C PRO A 303 32.06 11.27 -1.67
N ASN A 304 33.04 10.40 -1.40
CA ASN A 304 34.41 10.55 -1.87
C ASN A 304 34.67 9.81 -3.21
N ILE A 305 33.75 9.00 -3.66
CA ILE A 305 33.80 8.44 -5.01
C ILE A 305 33.30 9.54 -5.95
N GLU A 306 34.16 9.96 -6.90
CA GLU A 306 33.70 10.82 -7.99
C GLU A 306 32.39 10.26 -8.56
N PRO A 307 31.35 11.08 -8.67
CA PRO A 307 30.09 10.62 -9.22
C PRO A 307 30.37 10.15 -10.64
N VAL A 308 30.49 8.85 -10.81
CA VAL A 308 30.39 8.22 -12.11
C VAL A 308 28.97 8.49 -12.57
N ALA A 309 28.77 9.69 -13.11
CA ALA A 309 27.50 10.17 -13.64
C ALA A 309 26.28 9.63 -12.84
N GLU A 310 25.96 10.13 -11.69
CA GLU A 310 24.79 9.81 -10.87
C GLU A 310 24.33 8.32 -10.86
N GLY A 311 25.12 7.40 -11.41
CA GLY A 311 24.86 5.96 -11.48
C GLY A 311 25.59 5.31 -12.65
N LEU A 312 26.10 4.12 -12.43
CA LEU A 312 26.61 3.25 -13.47
C LEU A 312 25.46 2.43 -14.04
N VAL A 313 25.28 2.47 -15.35
CA VAL A 313 24.24 1.69 -16.05
C VAL A 313 24.90 0.49 -16.74
N HIS A 314 24.41 -0.70 -16.45
CA HIS A 314 24.79 -1.92 -17.14
C HIS A 314 23.67 -2.32 -18.10
N ASP A 315 23.99 -2.39 -19.39
CA ASP A 315 23.07 -2.93 -20.39
C ASP A 315 23.27 -4.44 -20.51
N PHE A 316 22.24 -5.23 -20.25
CA PHE A 316 22.25 -6.67 -20.30
C PHE A 316 21.91 -7.26 -21.68
N GLN A 317 21.83 -6.45 -22.71
CA GLN A 317 21.63 -6.93 -24.08
C GLN A 317 22.91 -7.50 -24.72
N TYR A 318 24.05 -7.38 -24.03
CA TYR A 318 25.30 -8.00 -24.51
C TYR A 318 25.17 -9.51 -24.50
N LYS A 319 25.56 -10.12 -25.63
CA LYS A 319 25.73 -11.57 -25.72
C LYS A 319 26.91 -11.98 -24.87
N GLU A 320 26.83 -13.19 -24.32
CA GLU A 320 27.96 -13.81 -23.61
C GLU A 320 29.23 -13.75 -24.50
N GLY A 321 30.29 -13.10 -24.00
CA GLY A 321 31.55 -12.87 -24.72
C GLY A 321 31.74 -11.45 -25.28
N ASP A 322 30.76 -10.58 -25.25
CA ASP A 322 30.85 -9.18 -25.72
C ASP A 322 31.38 -8.20 -24.64
N PHE A 323 32.03 -8.71 -23.60
CA PHE A 323 32.68 -7.85 -22.59
C PHE A 323 33.85 -7.12 -23.24
N LYS A 324 33.73 -5.84 -23.39
CA LYS A 324 34.83 -4.95 -23.72
C LYS A 324 35.41 -4.32 -22.48
#